data_b1f4dd882bc864330d8097d356cb4e15
#
_entry.id   b1f4dd882bc864330d8097d356cb4e15
#
_cell.length_a   1.000
_cell.length_b   1.000
_cell.length_c   1.000
_cell.angle_alpha   90.00
_cell.angle_beta   90.00
_cell.angle_gamma   90.00
#
_symmetry.space_group_name_H-M   'P 1'
#
loop_
_entity.id
_entity.type
_entity.pdbx_description
1 polymer ?
#
loop_
_entity_poly.entity_id
_entity_poly.type
_entity_poly.pdbx_seq_one_letter_code
_entity_poly.pdbx_strand_id
1 'polypeptide(L)'
;SNYRSGQGERFGLDYESVKKTNLKVIYGHISGFGEDDGRPAYDVVLQAESGYMFMNGQPDSKPTKSPVALIDILSAHQLKEGLLLALVNKARTGEGCKVSVSLLDAAVTSLSNQATNWLMNGHIPQRMGSLHPNIAPYGEVLTTSDDKYIVLAVGSEKQFRSLCDVLGLEELKEESRFIDNQIRVENRRELK
;
A
#
# COMPACT_ATOMS: atom_id res chain seq x y z
N SER A 1 16.38 -2.78 -15.69
CA SER A 1 17.53 -2.19 -14.99
C SER A 1 17.06 -1.35 -13.80
N ASN A 2 17.96 -1.09 -12.87
CA ASN A 2 17.76 -0.18 -11.73
C ASN A 2 18.97 0.75 -11.54
N TYR A 3 19.64 1.06 -12.63
CA TYR A 3 20.77 2.00 -12.61
C TYR A 3 20.26 3.41 -12.30
N ARG A 4 21.07 4.18 -11.57
CA ARG A 4 20.83 5.63 -11.40
C ARG A 4 21.01 6.34 -12.75
N SER A 5 20.40 7.53 -12.85
CA SER A 5 20.58 8.41 -13.99
C SER A 5 22.07 8.58 -14.35
N GLY A 6 22.44 8.49 -15.61
CA GLY A 6 23.80 8.53 -16.13
C GLY A 6 24.64 7.25 -15.93
N GLN A 7 24.22 6.31 -15.11
CA GLN A 7 24.99 5.09 -14.87
C GLN A 7 24.79 4.05 -15.97
N GLY A 8 23.55 3.92 -16.47
CA GLY A 8 23.25 3.03 -17.60
C GLY A 8 24.03 3.42 -18.84
N GLU A 9 24.10 4.71 -19.13
CA GLU A 9 24.81 5.28 -20.28
C GLU A 9 26.30 4.98 -20.24
N ARG A 10 26.92 5.08 -19.06
CA ARG A 10 28.36 4.77 -18.90
C ARG A 10 28.69 3.32 -19.27
N PHE A 11 27.73 2.41 -19.16
CA PHE A 11 27.91 0.99 -19.47
C PHE A 11 27.32 0.61 -20.85
N GLY A 12 26.67 1.55 -21.56
CA GLY A 12 25.94 1.25 -22.78
C GLY A 12 24.74 0.33 -22.56
N LEU A 13 24.17 0.34 -21.35
CA LEU A 13 23.06 -0.48 -20.92
C LEU A 13 21.77 0.35 -20.68
N ASP A 14 21.76 1.63 -21.07
CA ASP A 14 20.55 2.43 -21.16
C ASP A 14 19.67 2.02 -22.33
N TYR A 15 18.40 2.49 -22.32
CA TYR A 15 17.44 2.12 -23.35
C TYR A 15 17.91 2.50 -24.77
N GLU A 16 18.44 3.69 -24.96
CA GLU A 16 18.85 4.17 -26.29
C GLU A 16 20.06 3.37 -26.84
N SER A 17 20.98 3.01 -25.97
CA SER A 17 22.14 2.19 -26.34
C SER A 17 21.72 0.76 -26.70
N VAL A 18 20.86 0.13 -25.91
CA VAL A 18 20.37 -1.24 -26.17
C VAL A 18 19.46 -1.27 -27.40
N LYS A 19 18.64 -0.23 -27.60
CA LYS A 19 17.76 -0.10 -28.76
C LYS A 19 18.51 -0.04 -30.08
N LYS A 20 19.71 0.56 -30.12
CA LYS A 20 20.57 0.54 -31.33
C LYS A 20 20.92 -0.87 -31.78
N THR A 21 21.09 -1.79 -30.84
CA THR A 21 21.41 -3.20 -31.12
C THR A 21 20.16 -4.03 -31.40
N ASN A 22 19.03 -3.70 -30.73
CA ASN A 22 17.77 -4.41 -30.90
C ASN A 22 16.60 -3.42 -30.89
N LEU A 23 16.14 -3.02 -32.05
CA LEU A 23 15.01 -2.10 -32.23
C LEU A 23 13.68 -2.61 -31.59
N LYS A 24 13.59 -3.93 -31.37
CA LYS A 24 12.40 -4.57 -30.78
C LYS A 24 12.57 -4.89 -29.29
N VAL A 25 13.53 -4.25 -28.62
CA VAL A 25 13.75 -4.48 -27.19
C VAL A 25 12.56 -3.97 -26.37
N ILE A 26 12.17 -4.75 -25.36
CA ILE A 26 11.36 -4.28 -24.26
C ILE A 26 12.32 -4.02 -23.10
N TYR A 27 12.41 -2.77 -22.68
CA TYR A 27 13.36 -2.33 -21.68
C TYR A 27 12.62 -1.89 -20.40
N GLY A 28 12.79 -2.64 -19.31
CA GLY A 28 12.23 -2.30 -18.01
C GLY A 28 13.21 -1.51 -17.15
N HIS A 29 12.76 -0.42 -16.53
CA HIS A 29 13.56 0.40 -15.64
C HIS A 29 12.82 0.74 -14.35
N ILE A 30 13.51 0.62 -13.20
CA ILE A 30 13.04 1.12 -11.91
C ILE A 30 13.98 2.24 -11.48
N SER A 31 13.40 3.40 -11.19
CA SER A 31 14.08 4.55 -10.58
C SER A 31 13.61 4.76 -9.14
N GLY A 32 14.29 5.59 -8.37
CA GLY A 32 13.87 5.95 -7.02
C GLY A 32 12.70 6.94 -7.02
N PHE A 33 12.94 8.12 -7.57
CA PHE A 33 12.04 9.28 -7.52
C PHE A 33 11.62 9.78 -8.90
N GLY A 34 11.85 8.99 -9.93
CA GLY A 34 11.72 9.35 -11.34
C GLY A 34 13.07 9.30 -12.05
N GLU A 35 13.03 9.30 -13.38
CA GLU A 35 14.27 9.14 -14.19
C GLU A 35 15.23 10.32 -14.10
N ASP A 36 14.69 11.51 -13.90
CA ASP A 36 15.46 12.75 -13.84
C ASP A 36 16.01 13.06 -12.44
N ASP A 37 15.63 12.28 -11.43
CA ASP A 37 16.07 12.46 -10.04
C ASP A 37 17.22 11.51 -9.72
N GLY A 38 18.40 12.06 -9.50
CA GLY A 38 19.62 11.32 -9.18
C GLY A 38 19.80 10.94 -7.70
N ARG A 39 18.80 11.24 -6.83
CA ARG A 39 18.89 10.89 -5.39
C ARG A 39 19.01 9.38 -5.20
N PRO A 40 19.86 8.95 -4.24
CA PRO A 40 19.86 7.54 -3.84
C PRO A 40 18.51 7.17 -3.24
N ALA A 41 17.95 6.07 -3.68
CA ALA A 41 16.68 5.55 -3.19
C ALA A 41 16.88 4.18 -2.54
N TYR A 42 16.21 3.99 -1.40
CA TYR A 42 16.11 2.74 -0.68
C TYR A 42 14.67 2.58 -0.21
N ASP A 43 14.18 1.38 -0.10
CA ASP A 43 12.84 1.09 0.39
C ASP A 43 12.48 1.86 1.66
N VAL A 44 13.38 1.88 2.65
CA VAL A 44 13.16 2.59 3.92
C VAL A 44 12.97 4.10 3.74
N VAL A 45 13.70 4.72 2.80
CA VAL A 45 13.58 6.15 2.49
C VAL A 45 12.21 6.41 1.88
N LEU A 46 11.78 5.56 0.96
CA LEU A 46 10.47 5.69 0.31
C LEU A 46 9.32 5.41 1.29
N GLN A 47 9.46 4.45 2.20
CA GLN A 47 8.48 4.24 3.27
C GLN A 47 8.34 5.49 4.17
N ALA A 48 9.44 6.21 4.41
CA ALA A 48 9.42 7.44 5.19
C ALA A 48 8.76 8.59 4.41
N GLU A 49 9.22 8.87 3.20
CA GLU A 49 8.76 10.00 2.38
C GLU A 49 7.30 9.85 1.92
N SER A 50 6.84 8.63 1.65
CA SER A 50 5.46 8.36 1.24
C SER A 50 4.46 8.20 2.39
N GLY A 51 4.91 8.31 3.64
CA GLY A 51 4.04 8.26 4.82
C GLY A 51 3.78 6.86 5.38
N TYR A 52 4.24 5.78 4.76
CA TYR A 52 4.06 4.42 5.30
C TYR A 52 4.60 4.28 6.73
N MET A 53 5.80 4.80 7.01
CA MET A 53 6.34 4.77 8.37
C MET A 53 5.52 5.61 9.35
N PHE A 54 4.96 6.72 8.89
CA PHE A 54 4.15 7.59 9.73
C PHE A 54 2.86 6.90 10.17
N MET A 55 2.21 6.17 9.26
CA MET A 55 0.96 5.46 9.52
C MET A 55 1.15 4.14 10.28
N ASN A 56 2.34 3.55 10.23
CA ASN A 56 2.62 2.24 10.79
C ASN A 56 3.03 2.32 12.27
N GLY A 57 2.46 1.45 13.09
CA GLY A 57 2.77 1.32 14.52
C GLY A 57 1.59 1.63 15.45
N GLN A 58 1.82 1.47 16.75
CA GLN A 58 0.86 1.83 17.78
C GLN A 58 0.71 3.36 17.88
N PRO A 59 -0.46 3.88 18.32
CA PRO A 59 -0.73 5.32 18.37
C PRO A 59 0.40 6.14 19.03
N ASP A 60 0.93 5.66 20.13
CA ASP A 60 1.95 6.36 20.92
C ASP A 60 3.39 5.95 20.57
N SER A 61 3.56 5.12 19.53
CA SER A 61 4.89 4.69 19.10
C SER A 61 5.56 5.72 18.17
N LYS A 62 6.87 5.58 18.00
CA LYS A 62 7.59 6.28 16.92
C LYS A 62 7.17 5.73 15.55
N PRO A 63 7.31 6.54 14.46
CA PRO A 63 7.14 6.02 13.11
C PRO A 63 7.94 4.75 12.90
N THR A 64 7.29 3.70 12.39
CA THR A 64 7.89 2.35 12.33
C THR A 64 7.89 1.83 10.89
N LYS A 65 9.06 1.41 10.42
CA LYS A 65 9.21 0.78 9.11
C LYS A 65 8.53 -0.59 9.09
N SER A 66 7.86 -0.92 7.98
CA SER A 66 7.51 -2.32 7.71
C SER A 66 8.78 -3.18 7.67
N PRO A 67 8.80 -4.37 8.27
CA PRO A 67 9.98 -5.25 8.23
C PRO A 67 10.31 -5.73 6.81
N VAL A 68 9.32 -5.77 5.94
CA VAL A 68 9.47 -6.17 4.53
C VAL A 68 9.84 -4.94 3.70
N ALA A 69 10.67 -5.11 2.67
CA ALA A 69 10.95 -4.10 1.65
C ALA A 69 9.73 -3.94 0.72
N LEU A 70 8.67 -3.37 1.27
CA LEU A 70 7.34 -3.36 0.67
C LEU A 70 7.31 -2.54 -0.63
N ILE A 71 7.97 -1.38 -0.63
CA ILE A 71 7.96 -0.48 -1.79
C ILE A 71 8.73 -1.09 -2.96
N ASP A 72 9.85 -1.77 -2.69
CA ASP A 72 10.60 -2.51 -3.70
C ASP A 72 9.73 -3.60 -4.36
N ILE A 73 8.98 -4.35 -3.55
CA ILE A 73 8.07 -5.40 -4.04
C ILE A 73 6.94 -4.81 -4.88
N LEU A 74 6.30 -3.73 -4.42
CA LEU A 74 5.23 -3.05 -5.15
C LEU A 74 5.71 -2.53 -6.51
N SER A 75 6.89 -1.90 -6.54
CA SER A 75 7.51 -1.42 -7.77
C SER A 75 7.84 -2.54 -8.75
N ALA A 76 8.35 -3.65 -8.24
CA ALA A 76 8.63 -4.83 -9.05
C ALA A 76 7.35 -5.42 -9.67
N HIS A 77 6.23 -5.43 -8.92
CA HIS A 77 4.93 -5.86 -9.44
C HIS A 77 4.41 -4.91 -10.52
N GLN A 78 4.47 -3.60 -10.32
CA GLN A 78 4.06 -2.62 -11.34
C GLN A 78 4.92 -2.71 -12.61
N LEU A 79 6.24 -2.85 -12.45
CA LEU A 79 7.11 -3.06 -13.60
C LEU A 79 6.77 -4.35 -14.35
N LYS A 80 6.52 -5.44 -13.64
CA LYS A 80 6.07 -6.70 -14.24
C LYS A 80 4.79 -6.52 -15.06
N GLU A 81 3.80 -5.80 -14.54
CA GLU A 81 2.55 -5.50 -15.25
C GLU A 81 2.81 -4.71 -16.53
N GLY A 82 3.61 -3.65 -16.45
CA GLY A 82 4.02 -2.87 -17.60
C GLY A 82 4.77 -3.70 -18.66
N LEU A 83 5.66 -4.59 -18.23
CA LEU A 83 6.38 -5.49 -19.13
C LEU A 83 5.45 -6.52 -19.81
N LEU A 84 4.45 -7.04 -19.12
CA LEU A 84 3.45 -7.93 -19.71
C LEU A 84 2.61 -7.21 -20.77
N LEU A 85 2.17 -5.98 -20.50
CA LEU A 85 1.47 -5.14 -21.47
C LEU A 85 2.37 -4.83 -22.69
N ALA A 86 3.64 -4.53 -22.46
CA ALA A 86 4.61 -4.32 -23.52
C ALA A 86 4.83 -5.57 -24.40
N LEU A 87 4.84 -6.76 -23.80
CA LEU A 87 4.91 -8.03 -24.54
C LEU A 87 3.66 -8.26 -25.42
N VAL A 88 2.49 -8.00 -24.88
CA VAL A 88 1.23 -8.08 -25.64
C VAL A 88 1.23 -7.08 -26.81
N ASN A 89 1.67 -5.83 -26.56
CA ASN A 89 1.79 -4.83 -27.61
C ASN A 89 2.79 -5.26 -28.68
N LYS A 90 3.97 -5.74 -28.28
CA LYS A 90 5.00 -6.23 -29.21
C LYS A 90 4.50 -7.41 -30.05
N ALA A 91 3.71 -8.31 -29.50
CA ALA A 91 3.12 -9.41 -30.28
C ALA A 91 2.16 -8.92 -31.36
N ARG A 92 1.49 -7.76 -31.15
CA ARG A 92 0.53 -7.16 -32.09
C ARG A 92 1.20 -6.26 -33.15
N THR A 93 2.20 -5.48 -32.74
CA THR A 93 2.81 -4.41 -33.56
C THR A 93 4.19 -4.77 -34.08
N GLY A 94 4.89 -5.72 -33.43
CA GLY A 94 6.29 -6.02 -33.69
C GLY A 94 7.28 -5.02 -33.06
N GLU A 95 6.79 -4.00 -32.34
CA GLU A 95 7.61 -2.91 -31.78
C GLU A 95 8.01 -3.17 -30.33
N GLY A 96 9.23 -2.75 -29.98
CA GLY A 96 9.70 -2.69 -28.62
C GLY A 96 9.35 -1.36 -27.94
N CYS A 97 9.53 -1.26 -26.63
CA CYS A 97 9.31 -0.03 -25.89
C CYS A 97 10.11 0.00 -24.59
N LYS A 98 10.17 1.17 -23.96
CA LYS A 98 10.62 1.36 -22.60
C LYS A 98 9.43 1.35 -21.63
N VAL A 99 9.60 0.68 -20.52
CA VAL A 99 8.65 0.68 -19.39
C VAL A 99 9.41 1.17 -18.17
N SER A 100 8.96 2.26 -17.57
CA SER A 100 9.58 2.86 -16.39
C SER A 100 8.60 2.92 -15.23
N VAL A 101 9.11 2.64 -14.03
CA VAL A 101 8.40 2.75 -12.76
C VAL A 101 9.32 3.45 -11.77
N SER A 102 8.79 4.36 -10.95
CA SER A 102 9.54 4.86 -9.80
C SER A 102 9.06 4.21 -8.51
N LEU A 103 9.98 4.07 -7.54
CA LEU A 103 9.63 3.61 -6.19
C LEU A 103 8.62 4.55 -5.54
N LEU A 104 8.77 5.88 -5.76
CA LEU A 104 7.86 6.87 -5.20
C LEU A 104 6.44 6.73 -5.77
N ASP A 105 6.31 6.61 -7.08
CA ASP A 105 4.99 6.44 -7.71
C ASP A 105 4.33 5.15 -7.23
N ALA A 106 5.10 4.06 -7.15
CA ALA A 106 4.62 2.79 -6.63
C ALA A 106 4.14 2.91 -5.18
N ALA A 107 4.88 3.62 -4.33
CA ALA A 107 4.50 3.88 -2.95
C ALA A 107 3.20 4.69 -2.87
N VAL A 108 3.12 5.82 -3.59
CA VAL A 108 1.96 6.73 -3.54
C VAL A 108 0.70 6.04 -4.08
N THR A 109 0.79 5.37 -5.22
CA THR A 109 -0.36 4.67 -5.80
C THR A 109 -0.87 3.51 -4.95
N SER A 110 0.01 2.94 -4.12
CA SER A 110 -0.33 1.83 -3.21
C SER A 110 -0.90 2.27 -1.86
N LEU A 111 -1.05 3.58 -1.59
CA LEU A 111 -1.70 4.08 -0.37
C LEU A 111 -3.19 3.76 -0.31
N SER A 112 -3.82 3.47 -1.45
CA SER A 112 -5.20 2.98 -1.56
C SER A 112 -6.22 3.84 -0.79
N ASN A 113 -6.91 3.23 0.20
CA ASN A 113 -7.92 3.89 1.00
C ASN A 113 -7.39 5.06 1.84
N GLN A 114 -6.12 5.04 2.25
CA GLN A 114 -5.52 6.15 3.00
C GLN A 114 -5.37 7.40 2.13
N ALA A 115 -4.92 7.24 0.88
CA ALA A 115 -4.89 8.34 -0.08
C ALA A 115 -6.31 8.83 -0.39
N THR A 116 -7.28 7.93 -0.56
CA THR A 116 -8.68 8.29 -0.80
C THR A 116 -9.27 9.08 0.37
N ASN A 117 -9.01 8.68 1.62
CA ASN A 117 -9.46 9.41 2.81
C ASN A 117 -8.94 10.85 2.82
N TRP A 118 -7.68 11.06 2.43
CA TRP A 118 -7.12 12.41 2.34
C TRP A 118 -7.71 13.19 1.17
N LEU A 119 -7.78 12.62 -0.02
CA LEU A 119 -8.27 13.28 -1.23
C LEU A 119 -9.75 13.70 -1.12
N MET A 120 -10.57 12.88 -0.48
CA MET A 120 -12.02 13.11 -0.39
C MET A 120 -12.43 13.93 0.83
N ASN A 121 -11.69 13.84 1.92
CA ASN A 121 -12.10 14.42 3.21
C ASN A 121 -10.97 15.14 3.97
N GLY A 122 -9.80 15.30 3.38
CA GLY A 122 -8.66 15.95 4.04
C GLY A 122 -8.12 15.20 5.26
N HIS A 123 -8.57 13.95 5.49
CA HIS A 123 -8.15 13.16 6.64
C HIS A 123 -6.71 12.70 6.49
N ILE A 124 -5.83 13.20 7.36
CA ILE A 124 -4.44 12.73 7.43
C ILE A 124 -4.39 11.46 8.27
N PRO A 125 -3.98 10.32 7.68
CA PRO A 125 -3.89 9.05 8.39
C PRO A 125 -2.99 9.15 9.63
N GLN A 126 -3.41 8.51 10.72
CA GLN A 126 -2.65 8.43 11.96
C GLN A 126 -2.26 6.97 12.25
N ARG A 127 -1.29 6.77 13.12
CA ARG A 127 -0.98 5.43 13.63
C ARG A 127 -2.15 4.91 14.46
N MET A 128 -2.64 3.74 14.10
CA MET A 128 -3.80 3.10 14.73
C MET A 128 -3.52 1.66 15.16
N GLY A 129 -2.26 1.24 15.17
CA GLY A 129 -1.91 -0.17 15.37
C GLY A 129 -2.47 -1.03 14.25
N SER A 130 -3.24 -2.04 14.58
CA SER A 130 -3.86 -2.96 13.63
C SER A 130 -5.28 -2.55 13.21
N LEU A 131 -5.81 -1.43 13.73
CA LEU A 131 -7.19 -1.00 13.46
C LEU A 131 -7.38 -0.55 12.01
N HIS A 132 -8.52 -0.90 11.43
CA HIS A 132 -8.89 -0.40 10.11
C HIS A 132 -9.46 1.03 10.20
N PRO A 133 -9.02 1.99 9.36
CA PRO A 133 -9.45 3.39 9.47
C PRO A 133 -10.94 3.59 9.21
N ASN A 134 -11.56 2.80 8.34
CA ASN A 134 -12.92 3.00 7.84
C ASN A 134 -13.92 1.92 8.28
N ILE A 135 -13.50 0.92 9.07
CA ILE A 135 -14.36 -0.21 9.49
C ILE A 135 -14.15 -0.48 10.98
N ALA A 136 -15.26 -0.73 11.71
CA ALA A 136 -15.24 -1.13 13.11
C ALA A 136 -16.38 -2.12 13.44
N PRO A 137 -16.07 -3.21 14.21
CA PRO A 137 -14.76 -3.62 14.69
C PRO A 137 -13.97 -4.40 13.61
N TYR A 138 -12.81 -3.89 13.21
CA TYR A 138 -11.94 -4.54 12.23
C TYR A 138 -10.48 -4.25 12.54
N GLY A 139 -9.70 -5.32 12.72
CA GLY A 139 -8.29 -5.23 13.10
C GLY A 139 -8.07 -5.12 14.62
N GLU A 140 -9.14 -5.10 15.42
CA GLU A 140 -9.03 -5.19 16.88
C GLU A 140 -8.34 -6.49 17.27
N VAL A 141 -7.27 -6.37 18.06
CA VAL A 141 -6.59 -7.51 18.68
C VAL A 141 -7.09 -7.61 20.11
N LEU A 142 -7.73 -8.71 20.42
CA LEU A 142 -8.29 -9.00 21.75
C LEU A 142 -7.51 -10.14 22.39
N THR A 143 -7.38 -10.10 23.72
CA THR A 143 -6.82 -11.18 24.50
C THR A 143 -7.93 -12.05 25.06
N THR A 144 -7.86 -13.34 24.82
CA THR A 144 -8.81 -14.32 25.34
C THR A 144 -8.50 -14.67 26.80
N SER A 145 -9.44 -15.35 27.48
CA SER A 145 -9.27 -15.76 28.89
C SER A 145 -8.13 -16.76 29.11
N ASP A 146 -7.65 -17.42 28.06
CA ASP A 146 -6.49 -18.32 28.06
C ASP A 146 -5.22 -17.66 27.50
N ASP A 147 -5.12 -16.32 27.59
CA ASP A 147 -3.97 -15.49 27.20
C ASP A 147 -3.55 -15.62 25.72
N LYS A 148 -4.48 -15.99 24.83
CA LYS A 148 -4.23 -15.99 23.38
C LYS A 148 -4.75 -14.71 22.74
N TYR A 149 -4.29 -14.45 21.52
CA TYR A 149 -4.74 -13.31 20.73
C TYR A 149 -5.70 -13.75 19.63
N ILE A 150 -6.78 -13.00 19.48
CA ILE A 150 -7.68 -13.08 18.33
C ILE A 150 -7.74 -11.73 17.64
N VAL A 151 -7.98 -11.75 16.34
CA VAL A 151 -8.17 -10.54 15.55
C VAL A 151 -9.59 -10.55 14.99
N LEU A 152 -10.31 -9.46 15.20
CA LEU A 152 -11.65 -9.30 14.62
C LEU A 152 -11.54 -8.81 13.17
N ALA A 153 -12.37 -9.38 12.30
CA ALA A 153 -12.50 -8.99 10.91
C ALA A 153 -13.97 -8.87 10.52
N VAL A 154 -14.67 -7.91 11.13
CA VAL A 154 -16.11 -7.68 10.95
C VAL A 154 -16.30 -6.55 9.94
N GLY A 155 -16.50 -6.92 8.68
CA GLY A 155 -16.54 -5.97 7.55
C GLY A 155 -17.94 -5.65 7.02
N SER A 156 -19.01 -6.17 7.66
CA SER A 156 -20.39 -5.91 7.23
C SER A 156 -21.36 -5.85 8.40
N GLU A 157 -22.52 -5.20 8.20
CA GLU A 157 -23.59 -5.14 9.21
C GLU A 157 -24.07 -6.54 9.64
N LYS A 158 -24.19 -7.45 8.70
CA LYS A 158 -24.58 -8.84 8.99
C LYS A 158 -23.55 -9.51 9.92
N GLN A 159 -22.26 -9.30 9.68
CA GLN A 159 -21.20 -9.86 10.52
C GLN A 159 -21.20 -9.23 11.91
N PHE A 160 -21.45 -7.93 12.02
CA PHE A 160 -21.57 -7.25 13.30
C PHE A 160 -22.73 -7.83 14.13
N ARG A 161 -23.91 -7.96 13.53
CA ARG A 161 -25.07 -8.59 14.20
C ARG A 161 -24.75 -10.02 14.66
N SER A 162 -24.10 -10.81 13.81
CA SER A 162 -23.69 -12.18 14.17
C SER A 162 -22.65 -12.20 15.30
N LEU A 163 -21.73 -11.24 15.33
CA LEU A 163 -20.79 -11.10 16.45
C LEU A 163 -21.51 -10.82 17.76
N CYS A 164 -22.49 -9.91 17.76
CA CYS A 164 -23.31 -9.60 18.92
C CYS A 164 -24.07 -10.85 19.41
N ASP A 165 -24.65 -11.65 18.49
CA ASP A 165 -25.32 -12.91 18.83
C ASP A 165 -24.38 -13.89 19.53
N VAL A 166 -23.19 -14.09 18.99
CA VAL A 166 -22.20 -15.03 19.54
C VAL A 166 -21.71 -14.60 20.92
N LEU A 167 -21.58 -13.29 21.14
CA LEU A 167 -21.10 -12.73 22.42
C LEU A 167 -22.23 -12.52 23.45
N GLY A 168 -23.50 -12.71 23.08
CA GLY A 168 -24.64 -12.42 23.96
C GLY A 168 -24.83 -10.93 24.24
N LEU A 169 -24.48 -10.08 23.29
CA LEU A 169 -24.53 -8.60 23.38
C LEU A 169 -25.60 -8.06 22.42
N GLU A 170 -26.79 -8.60 22.47
CA GLU A 170 -27.85 -8.31 21.51
C GLU A 170 -28.33 -6.87 21.53
N GLU A 171 -28.25 -6.20 22.68
CA GLU A 171 -28.58 -4.80 22.86
C GLU A 171 -27.73 -3.87 21.99
N LEU A 172 -26.47 -4.24 21.69
CA LEU A 172 -25.59 -3.42 20.86
C LEU A 172 -26.07 -3.30 19.41
N LYS A 173 -26.91 -4.24 18.95
CA LYS A 173 -27.44 -4.21 17.58
C LYS A 173 -28.38 -3.04 17.32
N GLU A 174 -29.06 -2.57 18.37
CA GLU A 174 -30.08 -1.50 18.30
C GLU A 174 -29.60 -0.23 19.00
N GLU A 175 -28.38 -0.23 19.55
CA GLU A 175 -27.84 0.93 20.23
C GLU A 175 -27.41 1.98 19.19
N SER A 176 -27.91 3.21 19.36
CA SER A 176 -27.68 4.31 18.41
C SER A 176 -26.20 4.64 18.15
N ARG A 177 -25.32 4.38 19.13
CA ARG A 177 -23.86 4.57 19.01
C ARG A 177 -23.17 3.51 18.14
N PHE A 178 -23.87 2.42 17.77
CA PHE A 178 -23.29 1.28 17.04
C PHE A 178 -24.16 0.82 15.87
N ILE A 179 -25.19 1.56 15.54
CA ILE A 179 -26.25 1.16 14.60
C ILE A 179 -25.73 0.92 13.18
N ASP A 180 -24.68 1.62 12.76
CA ASP A 180 -24.03 1.42 11.47
C ASP A 180 -22.51 1.54 11.58
N ASN A 181 -21.81 1.16 10.52
CA ASN A 181 -20.35 1.14 10.50
C ASN A 181 -19.73 2.52 10.73
N GLN A 182 -20.30 3.59 10.16
CA GLN A 182 -19.72 4.93 10.29
C GLN A 182 -19.77 5.38 11.76
N ILE A 183 -20.90 5.21 12.40
CA ILE A 183 -21.10 5.56 13.81
C ILE A 183 -20.21 4.69 14.71
N ARG A 184 -20.05 3.39 14.39
CA ARG A 184 -19.11 2.52 15.12
C ARG A 184 -17.66 2.98 14.98
N VAL A 185 -17.25 3.45 13.81
CA VAL A 185 -15.90 4.01 13.61
C VAL A 185 -15.66 5.24 14.50
N GLU A 186 -16.65 6.11 14.63
CA GLU A 186 -16.59 7.31 15.49
C GLU A 186 -16.54 6.92 16.98
N ASN A 187 -17.33 5.93 17.38
CA ASN A 187 -17.45 5.44 18.77
C ASN A 187 -16.60 4.19 19.07
N ARG A 188 -15.57 3.93 18.29
CA ARG A 188 -14.80 2.69 18.36
C ARG A 188 -14.15 2.43 19.72
N ARG A 189 -13.82 3.49 20.51
CA ARG A 189 -13.26 3.33 21.85
C ARG A 189 -14.27 2.76 22.85
N GLU A 190 -15.53 3.07 22.67
CA GLU A 190 -16.64 2.62 23.51
C GLU A 190 -17.11 1.22 23.09
N LEU A 191 -16.89 0.86 21.82
CA LEU A 191 -17.20 -0.47 21.30
C LEU A 191 -16.19 -1.54 21.78
N LYS A 192 -14.97 -1.15 22.17
CA LYS A 192 -13.90 -2.04 22.65
C LYS A 192 -14.07 -2.44 24.11
#